data_b4e238a98c7fd39da738f3f52f8cd4b0
#
_entry.id   b4e238a98c7fd39da738f3f52f8cd4b0
#
_cell.length_a   1.000
_cell.length_b   1.000
_cell.length_c   1.000
_cell.angle_alpha   90.00
_cell.angle_beta   90.00
_cell.angle_gamma   90.00
#
_symmetry.space_group_name_H-M   'P 1'
#
loop_
_entity.id
_entity.type
_entity.pdbx_description
1 polymer ?
#
loop_
_entity_poly.entity_id
_entity_poly.type
_entity_poly.pdbx_seq_one_letter_code
_entity_poly.pdbx_strand_id
1 'polypeptide(L)'
;MAAAHDVNIHSYADDTQLYLQCQRKNATTAIQRLETCISDVSHWMAANRLKLNADKTELLWAGSKYGSASVISSGPPLRLGDETITASDHVRLLGVTISSDLSIDKHVSNTSSSCFYWLRQIRRIRRSLDTVSAKTLVHAFVSSRVDCCNTVLAGSSKATTDRLQRVLNAAARVVSGTHKFDRGLTQLLHSELHWLDVPQRIQFKLGVTVHRCLRGNAPQYLVDYCKTTTDVASRQRLRSASRHQLVIPRHRRTKFGRRAFSVAGPTAWNSLPDYLRDPSLSEDTFRRLLKTYLFALY
;
A
#
# COMPACT_ATOMS: atom_id res chain seq x y z
N MET A 1 19.87 11.17 15.74
CA MET A 1 20.19 11.95 14.54
C MET A 1 18.95 12.62 13.97
N ALA A 2 18.06 11.96 13.23
CA ALA A 2 16.87 12.61 12.63
C ALA A 2 15.95 13.32 13.65
N ALA A 3 15.72 12.73 14.82
CA ALA A 3 14.92 13.33 15.89
C ALA A 3 15.50 14.66 16.43
N ALA A 4 16.82 14.84 16.40
CA ALA A 4 17.46 16.10 16.80
C ALA A 4 17.11 17.28 15.87
N HIS A 5 16.75 16.98 14.64
CA HIS A 5 16.33 17.96 13.63
C HIS A 5 14.79 18.03 13.49
N ASP A 6 14.02 17.33 14.34
CA ASP A 6 12.56 17.18 14.20
C ASP A 6 12.17 16.71 12.78
N VAL A 7 12.94 15.75 12.26
CA VAL A 7 12.73 15.07 10.99
C VAL A 7 12.35 13.62 11.30
N ASN A 8 11.30 13.14 10.66
CA ASN A 8 10.92 11.74 10.77
C ASN A 8 11.76 10.88 9.81
N ILE A 9 12.16 9.71 10.27
CA ILE A 9 12.91 8.75 9.48
C ILE A 9 12.17 7.42 9.41
N HIS A 10 12.17 6.82 8.25
CA HIS A 10 11.75 5.44 8.03
C HIS A 10 12.80 4.75 7.15
N SER A 11 13.28 3.60 7.59
CA SER A 11 14.30 2.83 6.86
C SER A 11 13.83 1.40 6.62
N TYR A 12 14.12 0.90 5.43
CA TYR A 12 13.94 -0.49 5.06
C TYR A 12 15.19 -0.97 4.33
N ALA A 13 16.01 -1.75 5.02
CA ALA A 13 17.37 -2.08 4.59
C ALA A 13 18.18 -0.80 4.31
N ASP A 14 18.69 -0.64 3.09
CA ASP A 14 19.44 0.52 2.61
C ASP A 14 18.52 1.68 2.16
N ASP A 15 17.26 1.41 1.85
CA ASP A 15 16.29 2.44 1.47
C ASP A 15 15.88 3.28 2.70
N THR A 16 16.25 4.55 2.72
CA THR A 16 15.94 5.47 3.81
C THR A 16 15.09 6.63 3.32
N GLN A 17 14.05 6.95 4.08
CA GLN A 17 13.16 8.07 3.84
C GLN A 17 13.25 9.06 4.98
N LEU A 18 13.44 10.31 4.65
CA LEU A 18 13.33 11.43 5.58
C LEU A 18 12.10 12.25 5.20
N TYR A 19 11.25 12.55 6.17
CA TYR A 19 10.06 13.33 5.89
C TYR A 19 9.71 14.25 7.05
N LEU A 20 9.14 15.39 6.72
CA LEU A 20 8.61 16.35 7.68
C LEU A 20 7.34 17.00 7.14
N GLN A 21 6.53 17.51 8.05
CA GLN A 21 5.33 18.27 7.71
C GLN A 21 5.59 19.76 7.91
N CYS A 22 5.32 20.56 6.90
CA CYS A 22 5.45 22.00 7.00
C CYS A 22 4.26 22.76 6.39
N GLN A 23 4.09 24.00 6.81
CA GLN A 23 3.24 24.95 6.10
C GLN A 23 3.99 25.50 4.89
N ARG A 24 3.28 25.86 3.83
CA ARG A 24 3.85 26.40 2.60
C ARG A 24 4.86 27.53 2.82
N LYS A 25 4.52 28.49 3.68
CA LYS A 25 5.36 29.63 4.03
C LYS A 25 6.70 29.26 4.68
N ASN A 26 6.78 28.04 5.22
CA ASN A 26 7.95 27.50 5.92
C ASN A 26 8.72 26.48 5.06
N ALA A 27 8.46 26.39 3.77
CA ALA A 27 9.07 25.38 2.90
C ALA A 27 10.61 25.50 2.85
N THR A 28 11.14 26.72 2.79
CA THR A 28 12.59 26.97 2.81
C THR A 28 13.23 26.51 4.11
N THR A 29 12.63 26.83 5.27
CA THR A 29 13.11 26.37 6.57
C THR A 29 13.03 24.84 6.68
N ALA A 30 11.99 24.23 6.10
CA ALA A 30 11.84 22.78 6.08
C ALA A 30 12.96 22.10 5.28
N ILE A 31 13.32 22.62 4.11
CA ILE A 31 14.44 22.12 3.33
C ILE A 31 15.76 22.28 4.08
N GLN A 32 16.04 23.44 4.68
CA GLN A 32 17.26 23.64 5.46
C GLN A 32 17.41 22.61 6.59
N ARG A 33 16.31 22.27 7.26
CA ARG A 33 16.29 21.22 8.29
C ARG A 33 16.59 19.85 7.73
N LEU A 34 16.04 19.51 6.54
CA LEU A 34 16.36 18.26 5.85
C LEU A 34 17.83 18.23 5.43
N GLU A 35 18.36 19.30 4.86
CA GLU A 35 19.77 19.41 4.43
C GLU A 35 20.71 19.20 5.63
N THR A 36 20.45 19.85 6.77
CA THR A 36 21.25 19.64 7.98
C THR A 36 21.18 18.20 8.48
N CYS A 37 19.98 17.63 8.51
CA CYS A 37 19.79 16.22 8.88
C CYS A 37 20.52 15.26 7.95
N ILE A 38 20.45 15.49 6.63
CA ILE A 38 21.13 14.65 5.61
C ILE A 38 22.64 14.80 5.72
N SER A 39 23.15 16.00 6.03
CA SER A 39 24.58 16.22 6.28
C SER A 39 25.07 15.36 7.45
N ASP A 40 24.35 15.34 8.56
CA ASP A 40 24.71 14.51 9.73
C ASP A 40 24.64 13.00 9.38
N VAL A 41 23.62 12.58 8.65
CA VAL A 41 23.51 11.19 8.15
C VAL A 41 24.69 10.86 7.25
N SER A 42 25.06 11.76 6.33
CA SER A 42 26.19 11.58 5.42
C SER A 42 27.52 11.45 6.16
N HIS A 43 27.76 12.27 7.18
CA HIS A 43 28.94 12.18 8.05
C HIS A 43 28.98 10.83 8.79
N TRP A 44 27.85 10.40 9.34
CA TRP A 44 27.76 9.10 10.00
C TRP A 44 28.04 7.95 9.00
N MET A 45 27.47 8.01 7.80
CA MET A 45 27.71 7.02 6.74
C MET A 45 29.19 6.97 6.37
N ALA A 46 29.83 8.13 6.19
CA ALA A 46 31.25 8.22 5.86
C ALA A 46 32.12 7.61 6.97
N ALA A 47 31.83 7.87 8.24
CA ALA A 47 32.51 7.27 9.39
C ALA A 47 32.35 5.72 9.42
N ASN A 48 31.27 5.18 8.85
CA ASN A 48 31.01 3.76 8.72
C ASN A 48 31.39 3.18 7.35
N ARG A 49 32.19 3.92 6.56
CA ARG A 49 32.63 3.52 5.20
C ARG A 49 31.47 3.31 4.20
N LEU A 50 30.36 3.97 4.41
CA LEU A 50 29.21 4.01 3.52
C LEU A 50 29.17 5.34 2.77
N LYS A 51 28.59 5.37 1.57
CA LYS A 51 28.42 6.59 0.79
C LYS A 51 26.94 6.77 0.44
N LEU A 52 26.42 7.95 0.71
CA LEU A 52 25.10 8.35 0.23
C LEU A 52 25.14 8.45 -1.31
N ASN A 53 24.14 7.90 -1.97
CA ASN A 53 24.01 7.95 -3.43
C ASN A 53 23.08 9.11 -3.83
N ALA A 54 23.67 10.23 -4.21
CA ALA A 54 22.93 11.41 -4.61
C ALA A 54 22.11 11.19 -5.90
N ASP A 55 22.65 10.43 -6.88
CA ASP A 55 21.97 10.12 -8.14
C ASP A 55 20.66 9.34 -7.94
N LYS A 56 20.52 8.61 -6.83
CA LYS A 56 19.31 7.86 -6.45
C LYS A 56 18.44 8.60 -5.45
N THR A 57 18.89 9.75 -4.96
CA THR A 57 18.13 10.55 -4.00
C THR A 57 17.03 11.33 -4.74
N GLU A 58 15.80 11.16 -4.32
CA GLU A 58 14.63 11.82 -4.92
C GLU A 58 13.97 12.73 -3.89
N LEU A 59 13.55 13.92 -4.33
CA LEU A 59 12.77 14.87 -3.53
C LEU A 59 11.31 14.88 -4.00
N LEU A 60 10.37 14.75 -3.06
CA LEU A 60 8.94 14.86 -3.33
C LEU A 60 8.30 15.93 -2.44
N TRP A 61 7.76 16.96 -3.04
CA TRP A 61 6.81 17.85 -2.36
C TRP A 61 5.42 17.28 -2.47
N ALA A 62 4.86 16.81 -1.35
CA ALA A 62 3.55 16.19 -1.33
C ALA A 62 2.49 17.10 -0.70
N GLY A 63 1.34 17.24 -1.36
CA GLY A 63 0.26 18.07 -0.86
C GLY A 63 -1.09 17.83 -1.52
N SER A 64 -2.12 18.55 -1.05
CA SER A 64 -3.46 18.47 -1.63
C SER A 64 -3.56 19.28 -2.92
N LYS A 65 -4.22 18.73 -3.96
CA LYS A 65 -4.55 19.44 -5.22
C LYS A 65 -5.27 20.78 -5.02
N TYR A 66 -5.97 20.94 -3.91
CA TYR A 66 -6.73 22.16 -3.59
C TYR A 66 -5.91 23.26 -2.94
N GLY A 67 -4.64 22.99 -2.62
CA GLY A 67 -3.69 23.98 -2.11
C GLY A 67 -2.71 24.37 -3.19
N SER A 68 -3.12 25.23 -4.14
CA SER A 68 -2.32 25.79 -5.24
C SER A 68 -1.36 24.78 -5.92
N ALA A 69 -1.72 24.34 -7.11
CA ALA A 69 -0.93 23.46 -7.97
C ALA A 69 0.54 23.94 -8.18
N SER A 70 0.80 25.24 -7.97
CA SER A 70 2.12 25.85 -8.16
C SER A 70 3.18 25.49 -7.11
N VAL A 71 2.82 24.89 -5.97
CA VAL A 71 3.83 24.53 -4.94
C VAL A 71 4.40 23.14 -5.12
N ILE A 72 3.62 22.26 -5.73
CA ILE A 72 4.04 20.86 -5.93
C ILE A 72 5.21 20.81 -6.92
N SER A 73 5.23 21.71 -7.91
CA SER A 73 6.31 21.81 -8.92
C SER A 73 7.31 22.92 -8.68
N SER A 74 7.12 23.81 -7.69
CA SER A 74 7.97 24.99 -7.45
C SER A 74 8.47 25.13 -6.00
N GLY A 75 8.44 24.06 -5.22
CA GLY A 75 9.08 24.05 -3.90
C GLY A 75 10.60 24.20 -4.03
N PRO A 76 11.29 24.71 -2.98
CA PRO A 76 12.73 24.84 -3.02
C PRO A 76 13.42 23.48 -3.28
N PRO A 77 14.51 23.46 -4.07
CA PRO A 77 15.30 22.26 -4.28
C PRO A 77 16.07 21.87 -3.02
N LEU A 78 16.50 20.64 -2.94
CA LEU A 78 17.36 20.10 -1.88
C LEU A 78 18.82 20.13 -2.33
N ARG A 79 19.71 20.64 -1.49
CA ARG A 79 21.16 20.59 -1.73
C ARG A 79 21.78 19.39 -1.02
N LEU A 80 22.55 18.60 -1.75
CA LEU A 80 23.25 17.43 -1.24
C LEU A 80 24.73 17.52 -1.63
N GLY A 81 25.56 18.10 -0.76
CA GLY A 81 26.93 18.49 -1.12
C GLY A 81 26.92 19.52 -2.25
N ASP A 82 27.57 19.19 -3.36
CA ASP A 82 27.65 20.06 -4.56
C ASP A 82 26.45 19.84 -5.50
N GLU A 83 25.61 18.84 -5.25
CA GLU A 83 24.47 18.51 -6.11
C GLU A 83 23.17 19.21 -5.65
N THR A 84 22.36 19.57 -6.64
CA THR A 84 21.05 20.18 -6.42
C THR A 84 19.96 19.25 -6.94
N ILE A 85 19.15 18.72 -6.03
CA ILE A 85 18.05 17.79 -6.33
C ILE A 85 16.75 18.58 -6.45
N THR A 86 16.18 18.59 -7.64
CA THR A 86 14.88 19.21 -7.89
C THR A 86 13.75 18.25 -7.54
N ALA A 87 12.60 18.80 -7.13
CA ALA A 87 11.44 18.00 -6.79
C ALA A 87 10.85 17.32 -8.03
N SER A 88 10.51 16.05 -7.87
CA SER A 88 9.81 15.25 -8.88
C SER A 88 8.30 15.26 -8.64
N ASP A 89 7.51 15.14 -9.73
CA ASP A 89 6.06 14.98 -9.63
C ASP A 89 5.65 13.64 -9.02
N HIS A 90 6.55 12.67 -9.01
CA HIS A 90 6.34 11.36 -8.43
C HIS A 90 7.69 10.71 -8.12
N VAL A 91 7.70 9.90 -7.08
CA VAL A 91 8.85 9.09 -6.67
C VAL A 91 8.47 7.61 -6.59
N ARG A 92 9.46 6.74 -6.71
CA ARG A 92 9.25 5.31 -6.56
C ARG A 92 9.79 4.83 -5.21
N LEU A 93 8.89 4.41 -4.34
CA LEU A 93 9.19 3.99 -2.99
C LEU A 93 8.87 2.50 -2.82
N LEU A 94 9.88 1.65 -2.54
CA LEU A 94 9.72 0.20 -2.35
C LEU A 94 8.82 -0.45 -3.42
N GLY A 95 9.00 -0.03 -4.68
CA GLY A 95 8.22 -0.51 -5.81
C GLY A 95 6.88 0.19 -6.05
N VAL A 96 6.41 1.05 -5.13
CA VAL A 96 5.18 1.83 -5.28
C VAL A 96 5.49 3.21 -5.82
N THR A 97 4.81 3.64 -6.89
CA THR A 97 4.91 5.01 -7.39
C THR A 97 3.94 5.91 -6.64
N ILE A 98 4.47 6.91 -5.95
CA ILE A 98 3.69 7.91 -5.19
C ILE A 98 3.81 9.24 -5.93
N SER A 99 2.69 9.85 -6.28
CA SER A 99 2.64 11.17 -6.91
C SER A 99 2.61 12.28 -5.86
N SER A 100 3.02 13.48 -6.26
CA SER A 100 3.03 14.69 -5.42
C SER A 100 1.66 15.04 -4.81
N ASP A 101 0.58 14.68 -5.48
CA ASP A 101 -0.78 14.79 -4.95
C ASP A 101 -1.19 13.58 -4.08
N LEU A 102 -0.24 12.72 -3.73
CA LEU A 102 -0.44 11.45 -3.01
C LEU A 102 -1.40 10.49 -3.71
N SER A 103 -1.67 10.69 -5.00
CA SER A 103 -2.42 9.75 -5.83
C SER A 103 -1.59 8.51 -6.13
N ILE A 104 -2.26 7.38 -6.30
CA ILE A 104 -1.67 6.11 -6.73
C ILE A 104 -2.08 5.73 -8.15
N ASP A 105 -2.74 6.64 -8.88
CA ASP A 105 -3.25 6.35 -10.22
C ASP A 105 -2.12 6.01 -11.20
N LYS A 106 -0.96 6.68 -11.07
CA LYS A 106 0.23 6.39 -11.87
C LYS A 106 0.79 5.01 -11.55
N HIS A 107 0.84 4.63 -10.26
CA HIS A 107 1.23 3.29 -9.85
C HIS A 107 0.33 2.22 -10.46
N VAL A 108 -0.99 2.38 -10.35
CA VAL A 108 -1.97 1.46 -10.93
C VAL A 108 -1.85 1.38 -12.44
N SER A 109 -1.63 2.51 -13.12
CA SER A 109 -1.42 2.55 -14.57
C SER A 109 -0.17 1.76 -14.98
N ASN A 110 0.97 2.01 -14.31
CA ASN A 110 2.24 1.33 -14.56
C ASN A 110 2.13 -0.18 -14.30
N THR A 111 1.51 -0.57 -13.19
CA THR A 111 1.26 -1.97 -12.83
C THR A 111 0.38 -2.65 -13.87
N SER A 112 -0.73 -2.01 -14.28
CA SER A 112 -1.63 -2.55 -15.30
C SER A 112 -0.92 -2.74 -16.64
N SER A 113 -0.14 -1.75 -17.08
CA SER A 113 0.62 -1.81 -18.34
C SER A 113 1.64 -2.96 -18.33
N SER A 114 2.39 -3.10 -17.24
CA SER A 114 3.33 -4.21 -17.05
C SER A 114 2.62 -5.56 -17.05
N CYS A 115 1.49 -5.70 -16.35
CA CYS A 115 0.71 -6.93 -16.34
C CYS A 115 0.18 -7.29 -17.73
N PHE A 116 -0.36 -6.31 -18.48
CA PHE A 116 -0.82 -6.58 -19.85
C PHE A 116 0.34 -6.92 -20.80
N TYR A 117 1.53 -6.40 -20.60
CA TYR A 117 2.71 -6.81 -21.32
C TYR A 117 2.98 -8.31 -21.09
N TRP A 118 3.04 -8.76 -19.83
CA TRP A 118 3.28 -10.16 -19.50
C TRP A 118 2.16 -11.08 -19.96
N LEU A 119 0.90 -10.67 -19.86
CA LEU A 119 -0.22 -11.45 -20.39
C LEU A 119 -0.12 -11.66 -21.91
N ARG A 120 0.39 -10.66 -22.65
CA ARG A 120 0.64 -10.82 -24.08
C ARG A 120 1.75 -11.84 -24.36
N GLN A 121 2.84 -11.82 -23.56
CA GLN A 121 3.91 -12.81 -23.72
C GLN A 121 3.40 -14.23 -23.41
N ILE A 122 2.71 -14.42 -22.28
CA ILE A 122 2.16 -15.72 -21.89
C ILE A 122 1.15 -16.23 -22.94
N ARG A 123 0.33 -15.34 -23.50
CA ARG A 123 -0.64 -15.72 -24.55
C ARG A 123 0.02 -16.27 -25.81
N ARG A 124 1.20 -15.79 -26.19
CA ARG A 124 1.94 -16.29 -27.36
C ARG A 124 2.33 -17.76 -27.21
N ILE A 125 2.70 -18.16 -26.01
CA ILE A 125 3.14 -19.52 -25.70
C ILE A 125 2.03 -20.38 -25.07
N ARG A 126 0.80 -19.85 -24.90
CA ARG A 126 -0.29 -20.50 -24.16
C ARG A 126 -0.63 -21.90 -24.73
N ARG A 127 -0.55 -22.09 -26.04
CA ARG A 127 -0.83 -23.36 -26.67
C ARG A 127 0.16 -24.48 -26.32
N SER A 128 1.39 -24.11 -25.95
CA SER A 128 2.45 -25.04 -25.54
C SER A 128 2.47 -25.26 -24.02
N LEU A 129 1.54 -24.64 -23.26
CA LEU A 129 1.46 -24.76 -21.80
C LEU A 129 0.23 -25.54 -21.40
N ASP A 130 0.38 -26.42 -20.42
CA ASP A 130 -0.76 -26.95 -19.68
C ASP A 130 -1.40 -25.86 -18.79
N THR A 131 -2.56 -26.15 -18.22
CA THR A 131 -3.29 -25.19 -17.39
C THR A 131 -2.57 -24.88 -16.10
N VAL A 132 -1.84 -25.83 -15.51
CA VAL A 132 -1.09 -25.63 -14.25
C VAL A 132 0.08 -24.69 -14.49
N SER A 133 0.87 -24.93 -15.52
CA SER A 133 1.99 -24.06 -15.91
C SER A 133 1.53 -22.66 -16.28
N ALA A 134 0.44 -22.53 -17.03
CA ALA A 134 -0.15 -21.24 -17.36
C ALA A 134 -0.60 -20.47 -16.10
N LYS A 135 -1.23 -21.16 -15.14
CA LYS A 135 -1.64 -20.60 -13.84
C LYS A 135 -0.43 -20.11 -13.01
N THR A 136 0.64 -20.90 -12.99
CA THR A 136 1.89 -20.57 -12.29
C THR A 136 2.54 -19.31 -12.88
N LEU A 137 2.67 -19.24 -14.21
CA LEU A 137 3.22 -18.06 -14.88
C LEU A 137 2.37 -16.80 -14.66
N VAL A 138 1.05 -16.93 -14.76
CA VAL A 138 0.14 -15.82 -14.49
C VAL A 138 0.24 -15.38 -13.03
N HIS A 139 0.36 -16.30 -12.10
CA HIS A 139 0.56 -15.95 -10.69
C HIS A 139 1.88 -15.20 -10.48
N ALA A 140 2.98 -15.71 -11.02
CA ALA A 140 4.32 -15.14 -10.85
C ALA A 140 4.47 -13.74 -11.48
N PHE A 141 3.92 -13.53 -12.68
CA PHE A 141 4.16 -12.30 -13.44
C PHE A 141 3.01 -11.29 -13.41
N VAL A 142 1.82 -11.69 -13.01
CA VAL A 142 0.62 -10.83 -13.04
C VAL A 142 -0.01 -10.69 -11.67
N SER A 143 -0.50 -11.79 -11.06
CA SER A 143 -1.21 -11.71 -9.77
C SER A 143 -0.31 -11.17 -8.67
N SER A 144 0.95 -11.59 -8.61
CA SER A 144 1.94 -11.08 -7.65
C SER A 144 2.12 -9.56 -7.72
N ARG A 145 2.09 -8.99 -8.93
CA ARG A 145 2.19 -7.54 -9.15
C ARG A 145 0.94 -6.77 -8.72
N VAL A 146 -0.24 -7.36 -8.95
CA VAL A 146 -1.52 -6.79 -8.49
C VAL A 146 -1.61 -6.84 -6.97
N ASP A 147 -1.09 -7.89 -6.34
CA ASP A 147 -1.13 -8.08 -4.88
C ASP A 147 0.02 -7.37 -4.14
N CYS A 148 1.07 -6.94 -4.87
CA CYS A 148 2.18 -6.19 -4.28
C CYS A 148 1.68 -4.86 -3.72
N CYS A 149 1.89 -4.64 -2.42
CA CYS A 149 1.49 -3.42 -1.71
C CYS A 149 0.02 -3.01 -1.91
N ASN A 150 -0.88 -3.95 -2.20
CA ASN A 150 -2.29 -3.64 -2.54
C ASN A 150 -3.05 -2.92 -1.42
N THR A 151 -2.57 -2.95 -0.18
CA THR A 151 -3.15 -2.20 0.95
C THR A 151 -3.12 -0.69 0.75
N VAL A 152 -2.20 -0.16 -0.06
CA VAL A 152 -2.18 1.28 -0.41
C VAL A 152 -3.39 1.70 -1.25
N LEU A 153 -4.12 0.72 -1.81
CA LEU A 153 -5.36 0.92 -2.55
C LEU A 153 -6.60 1.02 -1.65
N ALA A 154 -6.44 0.86 -0.33
CA ALA A 154 -7.56 1.00 0.61
C ALA A 154 -8.27 2.35 0.43
N GLY A 155 -9.60 2.33 0.35
CA GLY A 155 -10.39 3.54 0.13
C GLY A 155 -10.18 4.25 -1.22
N SER A 156 -9.51 3.61 -2.18
CA SER A 156 -9.38 4.13 -3.55
C SER A 156 -10.71 4.11 -4.29
N SER A 157 -10.80 4.91 -5.34
CA SER A 157 -12.02 4.96 -6.17
C SER A 157 -12.25 3.62 -6.87
N LYS A 158 -13.52 3.30 -7.15
CA LYS A 158 -13.90 2.13 -7.94
C LYS A 158 -13.18 2.11 -9.29
N ALA A 159 -13.05 3.26 -9.95
CA ALA A 159 -12.34 3.37 -11.23
C ALA A 159 -10.87 2.90 -11.14
N THR A 160 -10.20 3.16 -10.01
CA THR A 160 -8.80 2.73 -9.77
C THR A 160 -8.72 1.23 -9.59
N THR A 161 -9.60 0.63 -8.77
CA THR A 161 -9.63 -0.82 -8.56
C THR A 161 -10.11 -1.58 -9.80
N ASP A 162 -11.06 -1.04 -10.57
CA ASP A 162 -11.55 -1.62 -11.82
C ASP A 162 -10.45 -1.75 -12.90
N ARG A 163 -9.42 -0.88 -12.88
CA ARG A 163 -8.28 -1.03 -13.79
C ARG A 163 -7.51 -2.32 -13.50
N LEU A 164 -7.25 -2.63 -12.23
CA LEU A 164 -6.58 -3.86 -11.81
C LEU A 164 -7.50 -5.08 -11.98
N GLN A 165 -8.80 -4.93 -11.73
CA GLN A 165 -9.76 -6.00 -11.97
C GLN A 165 -9.80 -6.42 -13.45
N ARG A 166 -9.70 -5.45 -14.38
CA ARG A 166 -9.56 -5.78 -15.81
C ARG A 166 -8.32 -6.61 -16.12
N VAL A 167 -7.22 -6.39 -15.40
CA VAL A 167 -6.01 -7.21 -15.50
C VAL A 167 -6.29 -8.65 -15.05
N LEU A 168 -6.91 -8.84 -13.86
CA LEU A 168 -7.25 -10.16 -13.34
C LEU A 168 -8.24 -10.90 -14.27
N ASN A 169 -9.21 -10.17 -14.81
CA ASN A 169 -10.16 -10.71 -15.80
C ASN A 169 -9.45 -11.21 -17.09
N ALA A 170 -8.48 -10.43 -17.57
CA ALA A 170 -7.69 -10.85 -18.73
C ALA A 170 -6.76 -12.03 -18.40
N ALA A 171 -6.21 -12.05 -17.18
CA ALA A 171 -5.39 -13.14 -16.67
C ALA A 171 -6.18 -14.45 -16.58
N ALA A 172 -7.39 -14.41 -16.05
CA ALA A 172 -8.27 -15.58 -15.98
C ALA A 172 -8.54 -16.16 -17.37
N ARG A 173 -8.84 -15.30 -18.36
CA ARG A 173 -9.03 -15.75 -19.75
C ARG A 173 -7.78 -16.37 -20.36
N VAL A 174 -6.60 -15.90 -20.02
CA VAL A 174 -5.34 -16.51 -20.49
C VAL A 174 -5.16 -17.90 -19.88
N VAL A 175 -5.47 -18.07 -18.59
CA VAL A 175 -5.38 -19.37 -17.90
C VAL A 175 -6.37 -20.39 -18.49
N SER A 176 -7.64 -20.00 -18.67
CA SER A 176 -8.71 -20.89 -19.11
C SER A 176 -8.75 -21.10 -20.65
N GLY A 177 -8.10 -20.22 -21.41
CA GLY A 177 -8.20 -20.23 -22.87
C GLY A 177 -9.50 -19.62 -23.42
N THR A 178 -10.33 -18.99 -22.57
CA THR A 178 -11.60 -18.37 -22.98
C THR A 178 -11.39 -17.07 -23.76
N HIS A 179 -12.33 -16.73 -24.64
CA HIS A 179 -12.28 -15.53 -25.45
C HIS A 179 -12.85 -14.31 -24.73
N LYS A 180 -12.60 -13.11 -25.28
CA LYS A 180 -12.97 -11.83 -24.67
C LYS A 180 -14.47 -11.70 -24.40
N PHE A 181 -15.29 -12.26 -25.26
CA PHE A 181 -16.74 -12.11 -25.23
C PHE A 181 -17.49 -13.32 -24.65
N ASP A 182 -16.74 -14.37 -24.23
CA ASP A 182 -17.33 -15.52 -23.60
C ASP A 182 -17.96 -15.14 -22.25
N ARG A 183 -19.15 -15.71 -21.98
CA ARG A 183 -19.87 -15.51 -20.71
C ARG A 183 -19.28 -16.38 -19.61
N GLY A 184 -19.68 -16.14 -18.36
CA GLY A 184 -19.29 -16.98 -17.21
C GLY A 184 -17.94 -16.61 -16.58
N LEU A 185 -17.37 -15.42 -16.89
CA LEU A 185 -16.07 -15.00 -16.31
C LEU A 185 -16.07 -14.95 -14.79
N THR A 186 -17.18 -14.53 -14.16
CA THR A 186 -17.33 -14.48 -12.70
C THR A 186 -17.23 -15.88 -12.10
N GLN A 187 -17.93 -16.85 -12.68
CA GLN A 187 -17.87 -18.26 -12.27
C GLN A 187 -16.45 -18.81 -12.43
N LEU A 188 -15.79 -18.53 -13.56
CA LEU A 188 -14.42 -18.93 -13.81
C LEU A 188 -13.46 -18.39 -12.74
N LEU A 189 -13.57 -17.10 -12.41
CA LEU A 189 -12.72 -16.46 -11.40
C LEU A 189 -12.93 -17.06 -10.01
N HIS A 190 -14.18 -17.17 -9.58
CA HIS A 190 -14.48 -17.50 -8.20
C HIS A 190 -14.57 -19.00 -7.95
N SER A 191 -15.22 -19.78 -8.84
CA SER A 191 -15.46 -21.21 -8.63
C SER A 191 -14.33 -22.11 -9.14
N GLU A 192 -13.68 -21.74 -10.27
CA GLU A 192 -12.64 -22.59 -10.88
C GLU A 192 -11.23 -22.17 -10.47
N LEU A 193 -10.94 -20.85 -10.50
CA LEU A 193 -9.63 -20.33 -10.17
C LEU A 193 -9.47 -20.01 -8.67
N HIS A 194 -10.56 -19.88 -7.94
CA HIS A 194 -10.60 -19.44 -6.53
C HIS A 194 -9.85 -18.11 -6.33
N TRP A 195 -10.09 -17.15 -7.23
CA TRP A 195 -9.51 -15.82 -7.16
C TRP A 195 -10.51 -14.82 -6.59
N LEU A 196 -10.06 -14.08 -5.59
CA LEU A 196 -10.79 -12.92 -5.06
C LEU A 196 -10.65 -11.74 -6.03
N ASP A 197 -11.67 -10.91 -6.11
CA ASP A 197 -11.62 -9.62 -6.79
C ASP A 197 -10.70 -8.63 -6.06
N VAL A 198 -10.27 -7.58 -6.75
CA VAL A 198 -9.30 -6.61 -6.20
C VAL A 198 -9.74 -6.02 -4.85
N PRO A 199 -11.00 -5.57 -4.66
CA PRO A 199 -11.44 -5.06 -3.36
C PRO A 199 -11.32 -6.09 -2.23
N GLN A 200 -11.70 -7.35 -2.47
CA GLN A 200 -11.61 -8.42 -1.47
C GLN A 200 -10.16 -8.81 -1.19
N ARG A 201 -9.25 -8.73 -2.18
CA ARG A 201 -7.81 -8.93 -1.95
C ARG A 201 -7.23 -7.87 -1.03
N ILE A 202 -7.64 -6.62 -1.19
CA ILE A 202 -7.24 -5.51 -0.31
C ILE A 202 -7.75 -5.78 1.11
N GLN A 203 -9.03 -6.13 1.25
CA GLN A 203 -9.66 -6.43 2.53
C GLN A 203 -8.99 -7.65 3.20
N PHE A 204 -8.69 -8.70 2.44
CA PHE A 204 -7.95 -9.86 2.93
C PHE A 204 -6.59 -9.48 3.50
N LYS A 205 -5.81 -8.71 2.74
CA LYS A 205 -4.46 -8.29 3.16
C LYS A 205 -4.51 -7.40 4.41
N LEU A 206 -5.45 -6.43 4.46
CA LEU A 206 -5.65 -5.59 5.64
C LEU A 206 -6.07 -6.42 6.86
N GLY A 207 -7.04 -7.32 6.71
CA GLY A 207 -7.50 -8.20 7.80
C GLY A 207 -6.37 -9.04 8.38
N VAL A 208 -5.56 -9.68 7.51
CA VAL A 208 -4.40 -10.48 7.94
C VAL A 208 -3.35 -9.60 8.63
N THR A 209 -3.08 -8.40 8.11
CA THR A 209 -2.12 -7.49 8.74
C THR A 209 -2.58 -7.05 10.13
N VAL A 210 -3.86 -6.69 10.29
CA VAL A 210 -4.44 -6.32 11.59
C VAL A 210 -4.42 -7.51 12.56
N HIS A 211 -4.76 -8.72 12.11
CA HIS A 211 -4.69 -9.92 12.94
C HIS A 211 -3.27 -10.16 13.46
N ARG A 212 -2.24 -9.95 12.62
CA ARG A 212 -0.84 -10.02 13.04
C ARG A 212 -0.47 -8.93 14.06
N CYS A 213 -0.97 -7.70 13.87
CA CYS A 213 -0.77 -6.61 14.83
C CYS A 213 -1.32 -6.98 16.21
N LEU A 214 -2.55 -7.50 16.26
CA LEU A 214 -3.21 -7.90 17.51
C LEU A 214 -2.51 -9.05 18.23
N ARG A 215 -1.76 -9.87 17.51
CA ARG A 215 -0.96 -10.98 18.07
C ARG A 215 0.49 -10.64 18.35
N GLY A 216 0.90 -9.38 18.16
CA GLY A 216 2.29 -8.96 18.34
C GLY A 216 3.25 -9.50 17.26
N ASN A 217 2.73 -10.06 16.15
CA ASN A 217 3.51 -10.62 15.04
C ASN A 217 3.73 -9.61 13.91
N ALA A 218 3.63 -8.32 14.20
CA ALA A 218 3.84 -7.22 13.25
C ALA A 218 4.79 -6.18 13.86
N PRO A 219 5.43 -5.34 13.01
CA PRO A 219 6.26 -4.25 13.51
C PRO A 219 5.49 -3.30 14.44
N GLN A 220 6.17 -2.78 15.48
CA GLN A 220 5.55 -1.96 16.53
C GLN A 220 4.79 -0.77 15.96
N TYR A 221 5.33 -0.09 14.95
CA TYR A 221 4.67 1.06 14.32
C TYR A 221 3.30 0.74 13.67
N LEU A 222 3.02 -0.53 13.33
CA LEU A 222 1.69 -0.96 12.89
C LEU A 222 0.81 -1.36 14.07
N VAL A 223 1.40 -2.01 15.08
CA VAL A 223 0.69 -2.42 16.32
C VAL A 223 0.09 -1.20 17.01
N ASP A 224 0.81 -0.09 17.08
CA ASP A 224 0.38 1.16 17.72
C ASP A 224 -0.94 1.73 17.17
N TYR A 225 -1.28 1.38 15.93
CA TYR A 225 -2.55 1.77 15.29
C TYR A 225 -3.70 0.79 15.51
N CYS A 226 -3.44 -0.40 16.06
CA CYS A 226 -4.44 -1.45 16.26
C CYS A 226 -4.92 -1.51 17.73
N LYS A 227 -5.29 -0.35 18.29
CA LYS A 227 -5.82 -0.26 19.67
C LYS A 227 -7.24 -0.78 19.75
N THR A 228 -7.50 -1.68 20.70
CA THR A 228 -8.84 -2.20 20.93
C THR A 228 -9.72 -1.17 21.64
N THR A 229 -11.04 -1.28 21.49
CA THR A 229 -11.97 -0.41 22.24
C THR A 229 -11.92 -0.67 23.74
N THR A 230 -11.47 -1.84 24.18
CA THR A 230 -11.23 -2.21 25.58
C THR A 230 -10.06 -1.44 26.19
N ASP A 231 -9.05 -1.07 25.40
CA ASP A 231 -7.85 -0.36 25.89
C ASP A 231 -8.15 1.11 26.20
N VAL A 232 -9.31 1.63 25.78
CA VAL A 232 -9.73 3.00 26.02
C VAL A 232 -10.67 3.05 27.22
N ALA A 233 -10.20 3.59 28.35
CA ALA A 233 -10.94 3.63 29.63
C ALA A 233 -12.38 4.15 29.49
N SER A 234 -12.61 5.18 28.65
CA SER A 234 -13.95 5.74 28.41
C SER A 234 -14.87 4.84 27.56
N ARG A 235 -14.36 3.78 26.95
CA ARG A 235 -15.08 2.90 26.02
C ARG A 235 -15.21 1.45 26.50
N GLN A 236 -14.59 1.07 27.60
CA GLN A 236 -14.59 -0.29 28.15
C GLN A 236 -16.01 -0.82 28.45
N ARG A 237 -16.93 0.05 28.80
CA ARG A 237 -18.33 -0.30 29.11
C ARG A 237 -19.27 -0.31 27.89
N LEU A 238 -18.76 -0.02 26.71
CA LEU A 238 -19.58 -0.03 25.49
C LEU A 238 -19.80 -1.48 25.01
N ARG A 239 -20.96 -1.74 24.41
CA ARG A 239 -21.28 -3.03 23.78
C ARG A 239 -20.25 -3.43 22.69
N SER A 240 -19.56 -2.46 22.11
CA SER A 240 -18.49 -2.69 21.14
C SER A 240 -17.22 -3.27 21.76
N ALA A 241 -17.02 -3.14 23.07
CA ALA A 241 -15.84 -3.67 23.76
C ALA A 241 -15.81 -5.21 23.69
N SER A 242 -16.95 -5.87 23.93
CA SER A 242 -17.07 -7.35 23.86
C SER A 242 -16.96 -7.91 22.43
N ARG A 243 -16.99 -7.06 21.39
CA ARG A 243 -16.93 -7.47 19.99
C ARG A 243 -15.51 -7.39 19.39
N HIS A 244 -14.49 -7.20 20.20
CA HIS A 244 -13.09 -7.07 19.76
C HIS A 244 -12.89 -6.04 18.63
N GLN A 245 -13.64 -4.93 18.69
CA GLN A 245 -13.51 -3.84 17.72
C GLN A 245 -12.31 -2.96 18.03
N LEU A 246 -11.77 -2.35 16.97
CA LEU A 246 -10.65 -1.42 17.06
C LEU A 246 -11.14 0.03 17.02
N VAL A 247 -10.34 0.91 17.62
CA VAL A 247 -10.59 2.34 17.60
C VAL A 247 -10.20 2.90 16.23
N ILE A 248 -11.16 3.51 15.53
CA ILE A 248 -10.90 4.24 14.29
C ILE A 248 -10.60 5.69 14.64
N PRO A 249 -9.40 6.22 14.36
CA PRO A 249 -9.06 7.60 14.64
C PRO A 249 -9.86 8.56 13.75
N ARG A 250 -10.18 9.74 14.29
CA ARG A 250 -10.80 10.80 13.50
C ARG A 250 -9.84 11.29 12.42
N HIS A 251 -10.31 11.43 11.20
CA HIS A 251 -9.52 11.94 10.07
C HIS A 251 -10.27 13.05 9.36
N ARG A 252 -9.58 14.15 9.07
CA ARG A 252 -10.18 15.34 8.45
C ARG A 252 -10.29 15.23 6.93
N ARG A 253 -9.46 14.39 6.27
CA ARG A 253 -9.37 14.28 4.82
C ARG A 253 -9.94 12.94 4.37
N THR A 254 -11.07 12.98 3.66
CA THR A 254 -11.80 11.78 3.22
C THR A 254 -10.99 10.91 2.25
N LYS A 255 -10.25 11.51 1.30
CA LYS A 255 -9.49 10.75 0.31
C LYS A 255 -8.22 10.10 0.87
N PHE A 256 -7.39 10.87 1.61
CA PHE A 256 -6.08 10.38 2.09
C PHE A 256 -6.18 9.74 3.47
N GLY A 257 -7.01 10.28 4.35
CA GLY A 257 -7.18 9.73 5.69
C GLY A 257 -7.69 8.29 5.68
N ARG A 258 -8.61 7.95 4.77
CA ARG A 258 -9.12 6.58 4.63
C ARG A 258 -8.09 5.57 4.13
N ARG A 259 -7.02 6.00 3.47
CA ARG A 259 -5.95 5.15 2.94
C ARG A 259 -4.85 4.87 3.97
N ALA A 260 -4.71 5.73 4.97
CA ALA A 260 -3.76 5.49 6.05
C ALA A 260 -4.10 4.19 6.78
N PHE A 261 -3.09 3.36 7.07
CA PHE A 261 -3.29 2.08 7.75
C PHE A 261 -3.99 2.27 9.10
N SER A 262 -3.70 3.36 9.83
CA SER A 262 -4.36 3.72 11.09
C SER A 262 -5.89 3.83 10.99
N VAL A 263 -6.43 4.05 9.79
CA VAL A 263 -7.88 4.13 9.51
C VAL A 263 -8.34 2.89 8.74
N ALA A 264 -7.63 2.53 7.67
CA ALA A 264 -8.00 1.42 6.79
C ALA A 264 -7.99 0.06 7.51
N GLY A 265 -6.97 -0.21 8.33
CA GLY A 265 -6.82 -1.44 9.09
C GLY A 265 -7.98 -1.64 10.07
N PRO A 266 -8.19 -0.72 11.05
CA PRO A 266 -9.33 -0.81 11.97
C PRO A 266 -10.69 -0.84 11.27
N THR A 267 -10.86 -0.09 10.17
CA THR A 267 -12.13 -0.11 9.41
C THR A 267 -12.38 -1.47 8.77
N ALA A 268 -11.38 -2.05 8.12
CA ALA A 268 -11.48 -3.39 7.54
C ALA A 268 -11.74 -4.46 8.61
N TRP A 269 -11.05 -4.38 9.74
CA TRP A 269 -11.27 -5.30 10.88
C TRP A 269 -12.68 -5.20 11.45
N ASN A 270 -13.16 -3.99 11.71
CA ASN A 270 -14.49 -3.78 12.29
C ASN A 270 -15.63 -4.19 11.35
N SER A 271 -15.39 -4.27 10.05
CA SER A 271 -16.36 -4.76 9.07
C SER A 271 -16.48 -6.29 9.02
N LEU A 272 -15.55 -7.02 9.66
CA LEU A 272 -15.62 -8.47 9.74
C LEU A 272 -16.70 -8.92 10.73
N PRO A 273 -17.32 -10.10 10.52
CA PRO A 273 -18.23 -10.70 11.49
C PRO A 273 -17.51 -11.10 12.79
N ASP A 274 -18.25 -11.20 13.87
CA ASP A 274 -17.71 -11.40 15.23
C ASP A 274 -16.83 -12.66 15.34
N TYR A 275 -17.23 -13.76 14.68
CA TYR A 275 -16.46 -15.01 14.72
C TYR A 275 -15.07 -14.92 14.07
N LEU A 276 -14.85 -13.96 13.16
CA LEU A 276 -13.52 -13.70 12.59
C LEU A 276 -12.66 -12.79 13.48
N ARG A 277 -13.28 -12.05 14.40
CA ARG A 277 -12.56 -11.19 15.33
C ARG A 277 -12.18 -11.88 16.63
N ASP A 278 -12.43 -13.17 16.73
CA ASP A 278 -12.06 -13.98 17.89
C ASP A 278 -10.52 -14.00 18.06
N PRO A 279 -10.01 -13.53 19.21
CA PRO A 279 -8.56 -13.49 19.47
C PRO A 279 -7.94 -14.89 19.64
N SER A 280 -8.73 -15.95 19.80
CA SER A 280 -8.24 -17.33 19.92
C SER A 280 -7.82 -17.94 18.58
N LEU A 281 -8.25 -17.38 17.44
CA LEU A 281 -7.96 -17.90 16.12
C LEU A 281 -6.47 -17.85 15.80
N SER A 282 -5.88 -18.98 15.39
CA SER A 282 -4.54 -18.99 14.81
C SER A 282 -4.49 -18.23 13.48
N GLU A 283 -3.31 -17.76 13.07
CA GLU A 283 -3.17 -17.01 11.80
C GLU A 283 -3.67 -17.82 10.60
N ASP A 284 -3.33 -19.12 10.54
CA ASP A 284 -3.73 -19.97 9.41
C ASP A 284 -5.24 -20.22 9.40
N THR A 285 -5.85 -20.46 10.58
CA THR A 285 -7.29 -20.60 10.70
C THR A 285 -8.00 -19.31 10.31
N PHE A 286 -7.53 -18.17 10.81
CA PHE A 286 -8.06 -16.86 10.46
C PHE A 286 -8.00 -16.60 8.94
N ARG A 287 -6.84 -16.83 8.30
CA ARG A 287 -6.67 -16.65 6.85
C ARG A 287 -7.63 -17.52 6.04
N ARG A 288 -7.82 -18.77 6.45
CA ARG A 288 -8.75 -19.69 5.80
C ARG A 288 -10.20 -19.20 5.93
N LEU A 289 -10.63 -18.91 7.15
CA LEU A 289 -11.98 -18.44 7.42
C LEU A 289 -12.28 -17.10 6.76
N LEU A 290 -11.32 -16.15 6.81
CA LEU A 290 -11.45 -14.86 6.14
C LEU A 290 -11.59 -15.02 4.62
N LYS A 291 -10.81 -15.90 4.01
CA LYS A 291 -10.93 -16.20 2.58
C LYS A 291 -12.32 -16.76 2.26
N THR A 292 -12.81 -17.74 3.03
CA THR A 292 -14.14 -18.31 2.88
C THR A 292 -15.24 -17.25 3.01
N TYR A 293 -15.15 -16.40 4.02
CA TYR A 293 -16.08 -15.28 4.21
C TYR A 293 -16.11 -14.33 3.01
N LEU A 294 -14.94 -13.96 2.49
CA LEU A 294 -14.85 -13.04 1.35
C LEU A 294 -15.41 -13.65 0.06
N PHE A 295 -15.31 -14.98 -0.11
CA PHE A 295 -15.95 -15.68 -1.23
C PHE A 295 -17.47 -15.77 -1.06
N ALA A 296 -17.99 -15.79 0.14
CA ALA A 296 -19.44 -15.80 0.39
C ALA A 296 -20.12 -14.44 0.13
N LEU A 297 -19.36 -13.40 -0.19
CA LEU A 297 -19.89 -12.07 -0.52
C LEU A 297 -20.25 -11.91 -2.02
N TYR A 298 -19.99 -12.92 -2.88
CA TYR A 298 -20.29 -12.93 -4.31
C TYR A 298 -21.67 -13.38 -4.66
#